data_6195c825d50e08715bdb3aded682843a
#
_entry.id   6195c825d50e08715bdb3aded682843a
#
_cell.length_a   1.000
_cell.length_b   1.000
_cell.length_c   1.000
_cell.angle_alpha   90.00
_cell.angle_beta   90.00
_cell.angle_gamma   90.00
#
_symmetry.space_group_name_H-M   'P 1'
#
loop_
_entity.id
_entity.type
_entity.pdbx_description
1 polymer ?
#
loop_
_entity_poly.entity_id
_entity_poly.type
_entity_poly.pdbx_seq_one_letter_code
_entity_poly.pdbx_strand_id
1 'polypeptide(L)'
;FKNMSLRVLKKDIEFLVNDFIEDCVLYLELHPGKHDEEVRRIIFETIDFANDLFSRVNHFDKKSNVKEHFKAIKDDLQKGLDAFCDRLSEVARS
;
A
#
# COMPACT_ATOMS: atom_id res chain seq x y z
N PHE A 1 15.68 15.74 5.99
CA PHE A 1 15.89 15.73 4.65
C PHE A 1 16.91 14.74 4.28
N LYS A 2 17.95 14.77 4.89
CA LYS A 2 18.84 13.68 4.76
C LYS A 2 18.16 12.40 5.06
N ASN A 3 17.15 12.47 5.91
CA ASN A 3 16.46 11.29 6.33
C ASN A 3 15.44 10.79 5.37
N MET A 4 15.16 11.54 4.32
CA MET A 4 14.27 11.08 3.28
C MET A 4 15.05 10.28 2.27
N SER A 5 15.74 9.26 2.76
CA SER A 5 16.47 8.37 1.90
C SER A 5 15.53 7.37 1.27
N LEU A 6 15.99 6.73 0.20
CA LEU A 6 15.25 5.65 -0.44
C LEU A 6 14.91 4.56 0.57
N ARG A 7 15.84 4.29 1.47
CA ARG A 7 15.65 3.23 2.48
C ARG A 7 14.46 3.54 3.38
N VAL A 8 14.36 4.79 3.86
CA VAL A 8 13.27 5.17 4.76
C VAL A 8 11.94 5.07 4.04
N LEU A 9 11.87 5.57 2.81
CA LEU A 9 10.63 5.52 2.05
C LEU A 9 10.20 4.07 1.77
N LYS A 10 11.15 3.21 1.40
CA LYS A 10 10.85 1.81 1.16
C LYS A 10 10.32 1.12 2.42
N LYS A 11 10.90 1.41 3.56
CA LYS A 11 10.45 0.83 4.82
C LYS A 11 9.04 1.29 5.17
N ASP A 12 8.74 2.56 4.92
CA ASP A 12 7.40 3.09 5.16
C ASP A 12 6.38 2.35 4.30
N ILE A 13 6.69 2.16 3.02
CA ILE A 13 5.80 1.45 2.12
C ILE A 13 5.58 0.02 2.63
N GLU A 14 6.67 -0.70 2.92
CA GLU A 14 6.58 -2.06 3.41
C GLU A 14 5.74 -2.17 4.67
N PHE A 15 6.02 -1.31 5.64
CA PHE A 15 5.35 -1.37 6.93
C PHE A 15 3.85 -1.12 6.79
N LEU A 16 3.47 -0.06 6.09
CA LEU A 16 2.07 0.31 5.99
C LEU A 16 1.28 -0.67 5.12
N VAL A 17 1.88 -1.16 4.04
CA VAL A 17 1.24 -2.13 3.18
C VAL A 17 1.06 -3.46 3.90
N ASN A 18 2.10 -3.93 4.58
CA ASN A 18 2.02 -5.19 5.32
C ASN A 18 1.00 -5.11 6.45
N ASP A 19 0.94 -3.97 7.13
CA ASP A 19 -0.05 -3.78 8.19
C ASP A 19 -1.47 -3.92 7.64
N PHE A 20 -1.74 -3.32 6.49
CA PHE A 20 -3.05 -3.45 5.87
C PHE A 20 -3.33 -4.88 5.40
N ILE A 21 -2.33 -5.56 4.81
CA ILE A 21 -2.50 -6.94 4.37
C ILE A 21 -2.81 -7.84 5.56
N GLU A 22 -2.18 -7.59 6.70
CA GLU A 22 -2.48 -8.34 7.91
C GLU A 22 -3.93 -8.17 8.34
N ASP A 23 -4.49 -6.98 8.18
CA ASP A 23 -5.91 -6.74 8.46
C ASP A 23 -6.79 -7.58 7.54
N CYS A 24 -6.43 -7.70 6.27
CA CYS A 24 -7.16 -8.54 5.33
C CYS A 24 -7.10 -10.01 5.72
N VAL A 25 -5.91 -10.48 6.09
CA VAL A 25 -5.72 -11.87 6.51
C VAL A 25 -6.53 -12.15 7.77
N LEU A 26 -6.50 -11.22 8.71
CA LEU A 26 -7.29 -11.35 9.92
C LEU A 26 -8.78 -11.46 9.61
N TYR A 27 -9.27 -10.65 8.67
CA TYR A 27 -10.66 -10.76 8.26
C TYR A 27 -10.98 -12.14 7.73
N LEU A 28 -10.11 -12.69 6.87
CA LEU A 28 -10.32 -14.02 6.30
C LEU A 28 -10.34 -15.09 7.39
N GLU A 29 -9.51 -14.94 8.41
CA GLU A 29 -9.45 -15.90 9.50
C GLU A 29 -10.67 -15.83 10.42
N LEU A 30 -11.16 -14.63 10.65
CA LEU A 30 -12.32 -14.44 11.55
C LEU A 30 -13.65 -14.71 10.87
N HIS A 31 -13.71 -14.66 9.55
CA HIS A 31 -14.92 -14.86 8.80
C HIS A 31 -14.71 -15.87 7.67
N PRO A 32 -14.36 -17.12 8.00
CA PRO A 32 -14.04 -18.11 6.96
C PRO A 32 -15.22 -18.34 6.04
N GLY A 33 -14.94 -18.34 4.75
CA GLY A 33 -15.94 -18.56 3.72
C GLY A 33 -16.78 -17.35 3.36
N LYS A 34 -16.58 -16.22 4.05
CA LYS A 34 -17.36 -15.03 3.78
C LYS A 34 -16.51 -14.00 3.03
N HIS A 35 -16.89 -13.76 1.77
CA HIS A 35 -16.21 -12.78 0.92
C HIS A 35 -14.74 -13.09 0.65
N ASP A 36 -14.36 -14.36 0.69
CA ASP A 36 -12.97 -14.77 0.52
C ASP A 36 -12.37 -14.24 -0.78
N GLU A 37 -13.10 -14.39 -1.89
CA GLU A 37 -12.58 -13.96 -3.18
C GLU A 37 -12.34 -12.45 -3.24
N GLU A 38 -13.27 -11.68 -2.70
CA GLU A 38 -13.14 -10.23 -2.72
C GLU A 38 -11.97 -9.77 -1.88
N VAL A 39 -11.78 -10.36 -0.70
CA VAL A 39 -10.68 -9.98 0.18
C VAL A 39 -9.34 -10.39 -0.43
N ARG A 40 -9.28 -11.57 -1.04
CA ARG A 40 -8.06 -11.99 -1.73
C ARG A 40 -7.71 -11.07 -2.89
N ARG A 41 -8.72 -10.60 -3.61
CA ARG A 41 -8.50 -9.64 -4.69
C ARG A 41 -7.91 -8.35 -4.15
N ILE A 42 -8.43 -7.87 -3.02
CA ILE A 42 -7.90 -6.67 -2.37
C ILE A 42 -6.43 -6.89 -2.01
N ILE A 43 -6.08 -8.06 -1.47
CA ILE A 43 -4.70 -8.37 -1.13
C ILE A 43 -3.81 -8.32 -2.37
N PHE A 44 -4.23 -8.96 -3.45
CA PHE A 44 -3.43 -8.97 -4.68
C PHE A 44 -3.27 -7.58 -5.27
N GLU A 45 -4.32 -6.79 -5.27
CA GLU A 45 -4.24 -5.42 -5.77
C GLU A 45 -3.33 -4.56 -4.89
N THR A 46 -3.35 -4.81 -3.59
CA THR A 46 -2.48 -4.09 -2.66
C THR A 46 -1.01 -4.43 -2.92
N ILE A 47 -0.72 -5.70 -3.22
CA ILE A 47 0.64 -6.13 -3.55
C ILE A 47 1.10 -5.47 -4.84
N ASP A 48 0.25 -5.45 -5.86
CA ASP A 48 0.59 -4.79 -7.13
C ASP A 48 0.83 -3.30 -6.92
N PHE A 49 0.00 -2.68 -6.11
CA PHE A 49 0.15 -1.28 -5.75
C PHE A 49 1.50 -1.03 -5.08
N ALA A 50 1.89 -1.88 -4.13
CA ALA A 50 3.16 -1.75 -3.43
C ALA A 50 4.33 -1.89 -4.42
N ASN A 51 4.26 -2.87 -5.31
CA ASN A 51 5.31 -3.09 -6.29
C ASN A 51 5.46 -1.89 -7.22
N ASP A 52 4.36 -1.27 -7.58
CA ASP A 52 4.36 -0.07 -8.40
C ASP A 52 5.08 1.08 -7.68
N LEU A 53 4.77 1.26 -6.40
CA LEU A 53 5.43 2.28 -5.60
C LEU A 53 6.92 2.01 -5.46
N PHE A 54 7.32 0.76 -5.23
CA PHE A 54 8.73 0.40 -5.16
C PHE A 54 9.44 0.69 -6.47
N SER A 55 8.80 0.41 -7.58
CA SER A 55 9.38 0.72 -8.89
C SER A 55 9.61 2.22 -9.03
N ARG A 56 8.64 3.03 -8.60
CA ARG A 56 8.76 4.49 -8.67
C ARG A 56 9.87 5.01 -7.75
N VAL A 57 10.04 4.39 -6.59
CA VAL A 57 11.11 4.78 -5.66
C VAL A 57 12.46 4.51 -6.30
N ASN A 58 12.60 3.38 -6.98
CA ASN A 58 13.87 2.98 -7.56
C ASN A 58 14.22 3.67 -8.88
N HIS A 59 13.20 4.15 -9.59
CA HIS A 59 13.39 4.73 -10.92
C HIS A 59 12.94 6.18 -10.92
N PHE A 60 13.85 7.08 -10.67
CA PHE A 60 13.54 8.50 -10.76
C PHE A 60 14.62 9.19 -11.56
N ASP A 61 14.22 10.26 -12.25
CA ASP A 61 15.13 11.07 -13.04
C ASP A 61 15.94 11.97 -12.11
N LYS A 62 17.25 11.84 -12.15
CA LYS A 62 18.12 12.65 -11.31
C LYS A 62 18.01 14.14 -11.60
N LYS A 63 17.48 14.47 -12.77
CA LYS A 63 17.28 15.87 -13.16
C LYS A 63 15.99 16.44 -12.57
N SER A 64 15.08 15.59 -12.13
CA SER A 64 13.86 16.08 -11.54
C SER A 64 14.05 16.36 -10.06
N ASN A 65 13.07 17.01 -9.45
CA ASN A 65 13.11 17.33 -8.04
C ASN A 65 12.83 16.08 -7.22
N VAL A 66 13.88 15.55 -6.60
CA VAL A 66 13.79 14.32 -5.82
C VAL A 66 12.80 14.44 -4.67
N LYS A 67 12.80 15.59 -4.02
CA LYS A 67 11.90 15.83 -2.90
C LYS A 67 10.44 15.76 -3.32
N GLU A 68 10.11 16.38 -4.44
CA GLU A 68 8.74 16.34 -4.97
C GLU A 68 8.37 14.94 -5.42
N HIS A 69 9.32 14.23 -6.00
CA HIS A 69 9.10 12.86 -6.44
C HIS A 69 8.71 11.97 -5.26
N PHE A 70 9.49 12.05 -4.18
CA PHE A 70 9.22 11.25 -2.99
C PHE A 70 7.91 11.68 -2.31
N LYS A 71 7.62 12.97 -2.31
CA LYS A 71 6.37 13.44 -1.75
C LYS A 71 5.18 12.89 -2.51
N ALA A 72 5.27 12.88 -3.83
CA ALA A 72 4.20 12.32 -4.66
C ALA A 72 3.96 10.85 -4.36
N ILE A 73 5.04 10.09 -4.17
CA ILE A 73 4.92 8.68 -3.83
C ILE A 73 4.25 8.50 -2.47
N LYS A 74 4.63 9.31 -1.49
CA LYS A 74 4.01 9.23 -0.16
C LYS A 74 2.54 9.59 -0.20
N ASP A 75 2.18 10.61 -0.96
CA ASP A 75 0.79 11.00 -1.11
C ASP A 75 -0.02 9.87 -1.76
N ASP A 76 0.53 9.25 -2.79
CA ASP A 76 -0.13 8.15 -3.47
C ASP A 76 -0.25 6.92 -2.58
N LEU A 77 0.77 6.66 -1.75
CA LEU A 77 0.71 5.59 -0.77
C LEU A 77 -0.47 5.80 0.17
N GLN A 78 -0.60 7.01 0.71
CA GLN A 78 -1.67 7.32 1.66
C GLN A 78 -3.03 7.18 1.00
N LYS A 79 -3.20 7.78 -0.17
CA LYS A 79 -4.48 7.73 -0.88
C LYS A 79 -4.86 6.32 -1.29
N GLY A 80 -3.89 5.55 -1.75
CA GLY A 80 -4.14 4.16 -2.15
C GLY A 80 -4.55 3.30 -0.97
N LEU A 81 -3.84 3.43 0.15
CA LEU A 81 -4.19 2.66 1.34
C LEU A 81 -5.55 3.05 1.88
N ASP A 82 -5.88 4.35 1.87
CA ASP A 82 -7.20 4.78 2.31
C ASP A 82 -8.29 4.13 1.45
N ALA A 83 -8.08 4.08 0.14
CA ALA A 83 -9.04 3.47 -0.76
C ALA A 83 -9.18 1.97 -0.51
N PHE A 84 -8.08 1.27 -0.27
CA PHE A 84 -8.13 -0.16 0.05
C PHE A 84 -8.80 -0.41 1.39
N CYS A 85 -8.54 0.43 2.38
CA CYS A 85 -9.21 0.33 3.68
C CYS A 85 -10.71 0.50 3.54
N ASP A 86 -11.14 1.45 2.71
CA ASP A 86 -12.56 1.67 2.46
C ASP A 86 -13.19 0.43 1.82
N ARG A 87 -12.50 -0.19 0.87
CA ARG A 87 -13.00 -1.40 0.22
C ARG A 87 -13.15 -2.54 1.21
N LEU A 88 -12.17 -2.74 2.07
CA LEU A 88 -12.24 -3.79 3.09
C LEU A 88 -13.39 -3.51 4.06
N SER A 89 -13.56 -2.25 4.45
CA SER A 89 -14.67 -1.87 5.34
C SER A 89 -16.02 -2.15 4.71
N GLU A 90 -16.15 -1.91 3.41
CA GLU A 90 -17.42 -2.20 2.73
C GLU A 90 -17.70 -3.69 2.67
N VAL A 91 -16.68 -4.49 2.41
CA VAL A 91 -16.83 -5.96 2.43
C VAL A 91 -17.25 -6.40 3.82
N ALA A 92 -16.63 -5.85 4.86
CA ALA A 92 -16.93 -6.23 6.23
C ALA A 92 -18.37 -5.89 6.65
N ARG A 93 -18.96 -4.86 6.03
CA ARG A 93 -20.32 -4.46 6.33
C ARG A 93 -21.38 -5.25 5.54
N SER A 94 -20.98 -6.03 4.57
CA SER A 94 -21.92 -6.75 3.69
C SER A 94 -22.48 -8.05 4.30
#